data_91273c357c839af3deec4cabd67e20c9
#
_entry.id   91273c357c839af3deec4cabd67e20c9
#
_cell.length_a   1.000
_cell.length_b   1.000
_cell.length_c   1.000
_cell.angle_alpha   90.00
_cell.angle_beta   90.00
_cell.angle_gamma   90.00
#
_symmetry.space_group_name_H-M   'P 1'
#
loop_
_entity.id
_entity.type
_entity.pdbx_description
1 polymer ?
#
loop_
_entity_poly.entity_id
_entity_poly.type
_entity_poly.pdbx_seq_one_letter_code
_entity_poly.pdbx_strand_id
1 'polypeptide(L)'
;MNDVNSSAFEELSLERLYEILRLRVEVFVVEQQCAYSEIDALDSEALHLWIDDHDGLASYVRIIEELDCLRIGRVVTRRDARSRGLSRRLINHVLSTTNGPWVLSAQAYLSDWYTQLGFVPSGPEFDEDGIPHIPMGRAAT
;
A
#
# COMPACT_ATOMS: atom_id res chain seq x y z
N MET A 1 -16.78 13.62 2.06
CA MET A 1 -15.45 12.98 2.19
C MET A 1 -15.60 11.48 2.06
N ASN A 2 -14.73 10.84 1.30
CA ASN A 2 -14.87 9.42 1.01
C ASN A 2 -14.32 8.58 2.16
N ASP A 3 -15.05 7.53 2.52
CA ASP A 3 -14.68 6.68 3.64
C ASP A 3 -13.57 5.69 3.26
N VAL A 4 -12.78 5.28 4.25
CA VAL A 4 -11.87 4.17 4.11
C VAL A 4 -12.66 2.88 4.32
N ASN A 5 -12.54 1.97 3.36
CA ASN A 5 -13.14 0.65 3.43
C ASN A 5 -12.06 -0.38 3.71
N SER A 6 -12.42 -1.45 4.41
CA SER A 6 -11.48 -2.54 4.67
C SER A 6 -12.19 -3.89 4.55
N SER A 7 -11.45 -4.90 4.10
CA SER A 7 -12.01 -6.23 3.91
C SER A 7 -10.91 -7.29 3.91
N ALA A 8 -11.20 -8.44 4.50
CA ALA A 8 -10.41 -9.64 4.28
C ALA A 8 -10.63 -10.12 2.84
N PHE A 9 -9.71 -10.93 2.34
CA PHE A 9 -9.75 -11.40 0.96
C PHE A 9 -11.04 -12.12 0.62
N GLU A 10 -11.46 -13.07 1.46
CA GLU A 10 -12.66 -13.88 1.22
C GLU A 10 -13.97 -13.09 1.27
N GLU A 11 -13.94 -11.89 1.79
CA GLU A 11 -15.12 -11.02 1.85
C GLU A 11 -15.16 -10.01 0.70
N LEU A 12 -14.11 -9.92 -0.10
CA LEU A 12 -14.10 -9.07 -1.29
C LEU A 12 -15.05 -9.64 -2.34
N SER A 13 -15.81 -8.78 -3.03
CA SER A 13 -16.53 -9.20 -4.22
C SER A 13 -15.52 -9.48 -5.33
N LEU A 14 -15.90 -10.32 -6.29
CA LEU A 14 -15.07 -10.59 -7.45
C LEU A 14 -14.78 -9.30 -8.22
N GLU A 15 -15.77 -8.43 -8.33
CA GLU A 15 -15.63 -7.15 -9.02
C GLU A 15 -14.62 -6.25 -8.33
N ARG A 16 -14.68 -6.17 -6.98
CA ARG A 16 -13.75 -5.35 -6.22
C ARG A 16 -12.33 -5.90 -6.33
N LEU A 17 -12.18 -7.20 -6.23
CA LEU A 17 -10.87 -7.82 -6.39
C LEU A 17 -10.30 -7.50 -7.77
N TYR A 18 -11.11 -7.61 -8.81
CA TYR A 18 -10.69 -7.30 -10.18
C TYR A 18 -10.21 -5.84 -10.29
N GLU A 19 -10.96 -4.90 -9.72
CA GLU A 19 -10.59 -3.49 -9.73
C GLU A 19 -9.27 -3.24 -9.00
N ILE A 20 -9.07 -3.89 -7.85
CA ILE A 20 -7.84 -3.78 -7.07
C ILE A 20 -6.64 -4.27 -7.89
N LEU A 21 -6.75 -5.46 -8.46
CA LEU A 21 -5.67 -6.04 -9.26
C LEU A 21 -5.38 -5.20 -10.50
N ARG A 22 -6.41 -4.70 -11.14
CA ARG A 22 -6.25 -3.84 -12.32
C ARG A 22 -5.50 -2.55 -11.98
N LEU A 23 -5.87 -1.88 -10.91
CA LEU A 23 -5.20 -0.65 -10.47
C LEU A 23 -3.73 -0.93 -10.18
N ARG A 24 -3.43 -1.99 -9.45
CA ARG A 24 -2.07 -2.36 -9.09
C ARG A 24 -1.21 -2.64 -10.33
N VAL A 25 -1.75 -3.39 -11.28
CA VAL A 25 -1.02 -3.70 -12.52
C VAL A 25 -0.79 -2.43 -13.34
N GLU A 26 -1.81 -1.58 -13.49
CA GLU A 26 -1.68 -0.35 -14.26
C GLU A 26 -0.60 0.59 -13.72
N VAL A 27 -0.43 0.66 -12.42
CA VAL A 27 0.56 1.55 -11.81
C VAL A 27 1.91 0.87 -11.67
N PHE A 28 1.97 -0.29 -11.02
CA PHE A 28 3.25 -0.91 -10.67
C PHE A 28 3.93 -1.59 -11.85
N VAL A 29 3.17 -2.10 -12.79
CA VAL A 29 3.74 -2.79 -13.96
C VAL A 29 3.77 -1.88 -15.18
N VAL A 30 2.64 -1.31 -15.56
CA VAL A 30 2.53 -0.53 -16.80
C VAL A 30 3.15 0.86 -16.65
N GLU A 31 2.65 1.66 -15.70
CA GLU A 31 3.15 3.04 -15.54
C GLU A 31 4.63 3.07 -15.16
N GLN A 32 5.05 2.22 -14.23
CA GLN A 32 6.44 2.17 -13.77
C GLN A 32 7.35 1.37 -14.70
N GLN A 33 6.79 0.76 -15.74
CA GLN A 33 7.53 -0.04 -16.71
C GLN A 33 8.39 -1.10 -16.03
N CYS A 34 7.80 -1.82 -15.07
CA CYS A 34 8.48 -2.81 -14.26
C CYS A 34 7.80 -4.17 -14.40
N ALA A 35 8.46 -5.10 -15.08
CA ALA A 35 7.94 -6.45 -15.26
C ALA A 35 8.35 -7.30 -14.06
N TYR A 36 7.39 -7.56 -13.14
CA TYR A 36 7.63 -8.40 -11.98
C TYR A 36 6.33 -9.10 -11.59
N SER A 37 6.41 -10.02 -10.62
CA SER A 37 5.23 -10.77 -10.17
C SER A 37 4.36 -9.92 -9.24
N GLU A 38 3.51 -9.08 -9.82
CA GLU A 38 2.58 -8.25 -9.06
C GLU A 38 1.58 -9.11 -8.27
N ILE A 39 1.09 -10.18 -8.87
CA ILE A 39 0.23 -11.16 -8.22
C ILE A 39 1.16 -12.19 -7.56
N ASP A 40 1.39 -12.03 -6.25
CA ASP A 40 2.46 -12.71 -5.52
C ASP A 40 1.95 -13.81 -4.55
N ALA A 41 0.68 -14.17 -4.68
CA ALA A 41 0.01 -15.18 -3.85
C ALA A 41 -0.16 -14.78 -2.37
N LEU A 42 0.09 -13.52 -2.02
CA LEU A 42 -0.07 -13.05 -0.64
C LEU A 42 -1.41 -12.37 -0.37
N ASP A 43 -2.17 -12.10 -1.42
CA ASP A 43 -3.43 -11.35 -1.26
C ASP A 43 -4.49 -12.11 -0.46
N SER A 44 -4.47 -13.45 -0.50
CA SER A 44 -5.43 -14.27 0.25
C SER A 44 -5.28 -14.16 1.76
N GLU A 45 -4.09 -13.73 2.24
CA GLU A 45 -3.80 -13.57 3.67
C GLU A 45 -3.82 -12.11 4.11
N ALA A 46 -4.04 -11.19 3.19
CA ALA A 46 -3.92 -9.77 3.45
C ALA A 46 -5.24 -9.16 3.89
N LEU A 47 -5.14 -8.05 4.62
CA LEU A 47 -6.26 -7.13 4.81
C LEU A 47 -6.15 -6.08 3.69
N HIS A 48 -7.26 -5.82 3.03
CA HIS A 48 -7.34 -4.89 1.91
C HIS A 48 -8.08 -3.64 2.35
N LEU A 49 -7.49 -2.46 2.11
CA LEU A 49 -8.11 -1.19 2.45
C LEU A 49 -8.11 -0.29 1.21
N TRP A 50 -9.19 0.45 1.03
CA TRP A 50 -9.32 1.30 -0.15
C TRP A 50 -10.25 2.48 0.10
N ILE A 51 -10.14 3.45 -0.81
CA ILE A 51 -11.03 4.60 -0.89
C ILE A 51 -11.58 4.65 -2.31
N ASP A 52 -12.89 4.77 -2.43
CA ASP A 52 -13.55 5.02 -3.71
C ASP A 52 -13.81 6.51 -3.88
N ASP A 53 -13.83 6.96 -5.13
CA ASP A 53 -14.42 8.25 -5.49
C ASP A 53 -15.57 8.01 -6.48
N HIS A 54 -16.09 9.05 -7.08
CA HIS A 54 -17.24 8.90 -8.00
C HIS A 54 -16.90 8.13 -9.29
N ASP A 55 -15.61 7.93 -9.58
CA ASP A 55 -15.16 7.17 -10.75
C ASP A 55 -14.73 5.73 -10.38
N GLY A 56 -14.96 5.30 -9.14
CA GLY A 56 -14.63 3.96 -8.69
C GLY A 56 -13.43 3.92 -7.75
N LEU A 57 -12.67 2.84 -7.78
CA LEU A 57 -11.51 2.64 -6.90
C LEU A 57 -10.45 3.72 -7.15
N ALA A 58 -10.14 4.50 -6.11
CA ALA A 58 -9.22 5.63 -6.22
C ALA A 58 -7.86 5.34 -5.59
N SER A 59 -7.82 4.69 -4.42
CA SER A 59 -6.59 4.43 -3.69
C SER A 59 -6.70 3.13 -2.92
N TYR A 60 -5.57 2.46 -2.73
CA TYR A 60 -5.56 1.12 -2.15
C TYR A 60 -4.26 0.88 -1.38
N VAL A 61 -4.34 0.04 -0.35
CA VAL A 61 -3.19 -0.48 0.39
C VAL A 61 -3.52 -1.88 0.88
N ARG A 62 -2.51 -2.74 0.99
CA ARG A 62 -2.70 -4.03 1.64
C ARG A 62 -1.81 -4.13 2.88
N ILE A 63 -2.30 -4.86 3.88
CA ILE A 63 -1.60 -5.09 5.14
C ILE A 63 -1.44 -6.60 5.30
N ILE A 64 -0.21 -7.04 5.52
CA ILE A 64 0.11 -8.45 5.75
C ILE A 64 0.66 -8.58 7.16
N GLU A 65 0.05 -9.47 7.95
CA GLU A 65 0.52 -9.78 9.29
C GLU A 65 1.77 -10.66 9.20
N GLU A 66 2.85 -10.21 9.82
CA GLU A 66 4.10 -10.96 9.97
C GLU A 66 4.29 -11.29 11.44
N LEU A 67 5.32 -12.07 11.77
CA LEU A 67 5.50 -12.59 13.12
C LEU A 67 5.49 -11.50 14.21
N ASP A 68 6.24 -10.42 13.99
CA ASP A 68 6.41 -9.37 15.00
C ASP A 68 5.96 -8.00 14.52
N CYS A 69 5.31 -7.90 13.36
CA CYS A 69 4.96 -6.61 12.79
C CYS A 69 3.85 -6.75 11.75
N LEU A 70 3.36 -5.60 11.30
CA LEU A 70 2.44 -5.53 10.17
C LEU A 70 3.18 -4.91 8.99
N ARG A 71 3.14 -5.59 7.85
CA ARG A 71 3.76 -5.09 6.62
C ARG A 71 2.74 -4.34 5.78
N ILE A 72 3.03 -3.08 5.54
CA ILE A 72 2.24 -2.23 4.65
C ILE A 72 2.81 -2.37 3.23
N GLY A 73 1.98 -2.67 2.26
CA GLY A 73 2.44 -2.83 0.89
C GLY A 73 1.40 -2.45 -0.14
N ARG A 74 1.84 -2.40 -1.37
CA ARG A 74 0.99 -2.10 -2.53
C ARG A 74 0.22 -0.79 -2.36
N VAL A 75 0.85 0.23 -1.78
CA VAL A 75 0.26 1.57 -1.64
C VAL A 75 0.16 2.18 -3.03
N VAL A 76 -1.05 2.44 -3.48
CA VAL A 76 -1.27 2.89 -4.85
C VAL A 76 -2.47 3.83 -4.92
N THR A 77 -2.36 4.88 -5.76
CA THR A 77 -3.46 5.78 -6.04
C THR A 77 -3.62 5.89 -7.57
N ARG A 78 -4.87 5.80 -8.02
CA ARG A 78 -5.19 5.97 -9.44
C ARG A 78 -4.62 7.31 -9.92
N ARG A 79 -4.05 7.32 -11.12
CA ARG A 79 -3.29 8.46 -11.62
C ARG A 79 -4.04 9.80 -11.52
N ASP A 80 -5.31 9.82 -11.91
CA ASP A 80 -6.13 11.04 -11.89
C ASP A 80 -6.70 11.40 -10.53
N ALA A 81 -6.44 10.57 -9.50
CA ALA A 81 -6.88 10.79 -8.13
C ALA A 81 -5.73 11.20 -7.20
N ARG A 82 -4.53 11.39 -7.74
CA ARG A 82 -3.35 11.77 -6.95
C ARG A 82 -3.44 13.22 -6.48
N SER A 83 -2.60 13.55 -5.49
CA SER A 83 -2.51 14.88 -4.89
C SER A 83 -3.77 15.32 -4.12
N ARG A 84 -4.58 14.36 -3.70
CA ARG A 84 -5.76 14.60 -2.86
C ARG A 84 -5.58 14.06 -1.44
N GLY A 85 -4.39 13.54 -1.11
CA GLY A 85 -4.11 12.99 0.21
C GLY A 85 -4.75 11.62 0.49
N LEU A 86 -5.17 10.87 -0.53
CA LEU A 86 -5.86 9.59 -0.32
C LEU A 86 -4.95 8.53 0.28
N SER A 87 -3.73 8.38 -0.23
CA SER A 87 -2.76 7.42 0.32
C SER A 87 -2.43 7.76 1.77
N ARG A 88 -2.27 9.04 2.09
CA ARG A 88 -2.02 9.49 3.46
C ARG A 88 -3.18 9.11 4.38
N ARG A 89 -4.40 9.26 3.92
CA ARG A 89 -5.59 8.87 4.71
C ARG A 89 -5.62 7.37 4.96
N LEU A 90 -5.26 6.57 3.96
CA LEU A 90 -5.18 5.11 4.12
C LEU A 90 -4.12 4.72 5.15
N ILE A 91 -2.90 5.26 5.03
CA ILE A 91 -1.83 4.96 5.98
C ILE A 91 -2.22 5.41 7.39
N ASN A 92 -2.75 6.62 7.55
CA ASN A 92 -3.18 7.11 8.86
C ASN A 92 -4.28 6.24 9.46
N HIS A 93 -5.20 5.74 8.63
CA HIS A 93 -6.23 4.81 9.09
C HIS A 93 -5.61 3.52 9.63
N VAL A 94 -4.64 2.95 8.91
CA VAL A 94 -3.92 1.76 9.37
C VAL A 94 -3.23 2.02 10.71
N LEU A 95 -2.52 3.15 10.81
CA LEU A 95 -1.78 3.50 12.03
C LEU A 95 -2.70 3.71 13.23
N SER A 96 -3.92 4.19 13.01
CA SER A 96 -4.87 4.47 14.10
C SER A 96 -5.73 3.26 14.47
N THR A 97 -5.86 2.28 13.59
CA THR A 97 -6.74 1.12 13.82
C THR A 97 -5.99 -0.18 14.09
N THR A 98 -4.67 -0.17 14.03
CA THR A 98 -3.83 -1.32 14.33
C THR A 98 -2.73 -0.92 15.30
N ASN A 99 -2.07 -1.91 15.90
CA ASN A 99 -1.13 -1.65 16.99
C ASN A 99 0.33 -1.60 16.57
N GLY A 100 0.65 -2.05 15.37
CA GLY A 100 2.04 -2.10 14.93
C GLY A 100 2.91 -3.06 15.73
N PRO A 101 4.25 -2.98 15.67
CA PRO A 101 4.96 -2.04 14.80
C PRO A 101 4.68 -2.29 13.32
N TRP A 102 4.95 -1.28 12.51
CA TRP A 102 4.69 -1.35 11.07
C TRP A 102 6.01 -1.28 10.29
N VAL A 103 6.09 -2.06 9.21
CA VAL A 103 7.24 -2.07 8.31
C VAL A 103 6.78 -1.93 6.87
N LEU A 104 7.64 -1.37 6.04
CA LEU A 104 7.41 -1.28 4.61
C LEU A 104 8.73 -1.13 3.87
N SER A 105 8.69 -1.35 2.57
CA SER A 105 9.80 -1.07 1.66
C SER A 105 9.37 0.09 0.78
N ALA A 106 9.87 1.28 1.09
CA ALA A 106 9.53 2.49 0.36
C ALA A 106 10.37 2.59 -0.91
N GLN A 107 9.74 2.94 -2.03
CA GLN A 107 10.52 3.38 -3.18
C GLN A 107 11.33 4.60 -2.72
N ALA A 108 12.63 4.62 -3.03
CA ALA A 108 13.56 5.58 -2.42
C ALA A 108 13.13 7.04 -2.58
N TYR A 109 12.53 7.40 -3.72
CA TYR A 109 12.09 8.77 -3.96
C TYR A 109 10.90 9.19 -3.08
N LEU A 110 10.24 8.24 -2.41
CA LEU A 110 9.13 8.51 -1.48
C LEU A 110 9.53 8.48 -0.01
N SER A 111 10.82 8.29 0.30
CA SER A 111 11.26 8.14 1.69
C SER A 111 10.89 9.33 2.56
N ASP A 112 11.02 10.56 2.04
CA ASP A 112 10.65 11.77 2.79
C ASP A 112 9.16 11.82 3.10
N TRP A 113 8.33 11.35 2.17
CA TRP A 113 6.89 11.29 2.37
C TRP A 113 6.53 10.34 3.52
N TYR A 114 7.17 9.17 3.56
CA TYR A 114 6.96 8.23 4.66
C TYR A 114 7.54 8.74 5.98
N THR A 115 8.64 9.48 5.93
CA THR A 115 9.21 10.11 7.13
C THR A 115 8.22 11.07 7.78
N GLN A 116 7.45 11.81 6.98
CA GLN A 116 6.40 12.69 7.50
C GLN A 116 5.29 11.92 8.21
N LEU A 117 5.13 10.63 7.90
CA LEU A 117 4.14 9.77 8.55
C LEU A 117 4.73 9.02 9.74
N GLY A 118 5.95 9.36 10.14
CA GLY A 118 6.58 8.80 11.34
C GLY A 118 7.43 7.55 11.08
N PHE A 119 7.66 7.20 9.83
CA PHE A 119 8.54 6.07 9.49
C PHE A 119 9.98 6.52 9.46
N VAL A 120 10.90 5.62 9.83
CA VAL A 120 12.34 5.87 9.77
C VAL A 120 13.01 4.73 9.01
N PRO A 121 14.11 5.00 8.27
CA PRO A 121 14.87 3.94 7.63
C PRO A 121 15.35 2.91 8.65
N SER A 122 15.23 1.63 8.30
CA SER A 122 15.63 0.52 9.15
C SER A 122 16.78 -0.30 8.56
N GLY A 123 17.28 0.09 7.41
CA GLY A 123 18.39 -0.58 6.73
C GLY A 123 18.85 0.21 5.52
N PRO A 124 19.89 -0.28 4.81
CA PRO A 124 20.40 0.42 3.64
C PRO A 124 19.45 0.32 2.44
N GLU A 125 19.62 1.26 1.51
CA GLU A 125 18.92 1.22 0.22
C GLU A 125 19.27 -0.08 -0.51
N PHE A 126 18.29 -0.66 -1.18
CA PHE A 126 18.47 -1.87 -1.99
C PHE A 126 17.65 -1.75 -3.28
N ASP A 127 18.04 -2.54 -4.27
CA ASP A 127 17.34 -2.56 -5.55
C ASP A 127 16.29 -3.67 -5.53
N GLU A 128 15.07 -3.34 -5.91
CA GLU A 128 13.97 -4.32 -6.03
C GLU A 128 13.36 -4.15 -7.42
N ASP A 129 13.56 -5.14 -8.27
CA ASP A 129 13.08 -5.15 -9.66
C ASP A 129 13.51 -3.91 -10.45
N GLY A 130 14.74 -3.44 -10.21
CA GLY A 130 15.30 -2.28 -10.91
C GLY A 130 14.91 -0.94 -10.29
N ILE A 131 14.16 -0.93 -9.20
CA ILE A 131 13.73 0.30 -8.54
C ILE A 131 14.40 0.38 -7.17
N PRO A 132 15.13 1.49 -6.86
CA PRO A 132 15.72 1.66 -5.54
C PRO A 132 14.66 1.76 -4.45
N HIS A 133 14.86 0.99 -3.37
CA HIS A 133 13.96 0.95 -2.21
C HIS A 133 14.73 1.15 -0.91
N ILE A 134 14.05 1.65 0.11
CA ILE A 134 14.59 1.81 1.46
C ILE A 134 13.65 1.08 2.42
N PRO A 135 14.17 0.13 3.23
CA PRO A 135 13.32 -0.47 4.27
C PRO A 135 13.06 0.57 5.37
N MET A 136 11.83 0.69 5.77
CA MET A 136 11.41 1.65 6.78
C MET A 136 10.50 1.00 7.80
N GLY A 137 10.50 1.55 9.01
CA GLY A 137 9.64 1.06 10.07
C GLY A 137 9.14 2.18 10.96
N ARG A 138 8.05 1.88 11.66
CA ARG A 138 7.48 2.76 12.67
C ARG A 138 7.13 1.90 13.89
N ALA A 139 7.59 2.34 15.07
CA ALA A 139 7.34 1.62 16.32
C ALA A 139 5.85 1.63 16.68
N ALA A 140 5.43 0.60 17.42
CA ALA A 140 4.09 0.54 17.99
C ALA A 140 3.83 1.76 18.89
N THR A 141 2.61 2.24 18.88
CA THR A 141 2.18 3.36 19.71
C THR A 141 1.60 2.89 21.03
#